data_fa2280c56272f23463ebe1442e6c0fc8
#
_entry.id   fa2280c56272f23463ebe1442e6c0fc8
#
_cell.length_a   1.000
_cell.length_b   1.000
_cell.length_c   1.000
_cell.angle_alpha   90.00
_cell.angle_beta   90.00
_cell.angle_gamma   90.00
#
_symmetry.space_group_name_H-M   'P 1'
#
loop_
_entity.id
_entity.type
_entity.pdbx_description
1 polymer ?
#
loop_
_entity_poly.entity_id
_entity_poly.type
_entity_poly.pdbx_seq_one_letter_code
_entity_poly.pdbx_strand_id
1 'polypeptide(L)'
;WLGASDDTITKLALAVLQFNETQGFKDTIVELPKFVDKDLPEGARPISAWADWKALEPSGMDENLVKVLEYMKTRQLYIDDYNFHWTPKLGYKDRLIVPFYHKEYDSERRVVGWTARKVNDGSPKYMSEQQPGYVFNLDAQNYQRIFCIVVEGPFDAISVDGVALLGSEVKDQQALTINALNKKVILVPDRDDNGYKLMEQAIELGWSVSMPDWDEDVKDVNDAVIKYGRMYTLHTLVSSTEDTELKIKLRSKKWFG
;
A
#
# COMPACT_ATOMS: atom_id res chain seq x y z
N TRP A 1 12.48 -32.45 0.89
CA TRP A 1 11.94 -33.79 0.55
C TRP A 1 12.99 -34.88 0.64
N LEU A 2 14.21 -34.59 0.98
CA LEU A 2 15.30 -35.57 1.02
C LEU A 2 15.31 -36.29 2.37
N GLY A 3 14.71 -37.49 2.44
CA GLY A 3 14.88 -38.42 3.56
C GLY A 3 13.62 -38.82 4.36
N ALA A 4 12.44 -38.37 3.97
CA ALA A 4 11.21 -38.84 4.60
C ALA A 4 10.80 -40.21 4.01
N SER A 5 10.43 -41.17 4.88
CA SER A 5 9.91 -42.44 4.41
C SER A 5 8.52 -42.28 3.79
N ASP A 6 8.15 -43.20 2.88
CA ASP A 6 6.82 -43.19 2.25
C ASP A 6 5.69 -43.22 3.29
N ASP A 7 5.90 -43.87 4.43
CA ASP A 7 4.96 -43.92 5.56
C ASP A 7 4.79 -42.49 6.20
N THR A 8 5.87 -41.73 6.32
CA THR A 8 5.84 -40.37 6.84
C THR A 8 5.09 -39.41 5.88
N ILE A 9 5.33 -39.55 4.57
CA ILE A 9 4.65 -38.77 3.54
C ILE A 9 3.17 -39.11 3.52
N THR A 10 2.78 -40.36 3.61
CA THR A 10 1.40 -40.83 3.68
C THR A 10 0.67 -40.29 4.93
N LYS A 11 1.33 -40.35 6.09
CA LYS A 11 0.75 -39.79 7.35
C LYS A 11 0.57 -38.29 7.28
N LEU A 12 1.53 -37.55 6.69
CA LEU A 12 1.39 -36.11 6.48
C LEU A 12 0.24 -35.78 5.51
N ALA A 13 0.12 -36.51 4.41
CA ALA A 13 -0.96 -36.34 3.45
C ALA A 13 -2.33 -36.61 4.07
N LEU A 14 -2.44 -37.71 4.87
CA LEU A 14 -3.68 -38.00 5.61
C LEU A 14 -4.00 -36.94 6.67
N ALA A 15 -3.00 -36.41 7.38
CA ALA A 15 -3.20 -35.35 8.35
C ALA A 15 -3.70 -34.06 7.69
N VAL A 16 -3.16 -33.69 6.51
CA VAL A 16 -3.61 -32.54 5.72
C VAL A 16 -5.04 -32.75 5.22
N LEU A 17 -5.38 -33.93 4.74
CA LEU A 17 -6.74 -34.26 4.29
C LEU A 17 -7.75 -34.21 5.47
N GLN A 18 -7.41 -34.81 6.62
CA GLN A 18 -8.25 -34.75 7.81
C GLN A 18 -8.40 -33.33 8.35
N PHE A 19 -7.33 -32.51 8.29
CA PHE A 19 -7.42 -31.09 8.67
C PHE A 19 -8.38 -30.32 7.76
N ASN A 20 -8.34 -30.58 6.45
CA ASN A 20 -9.26 -29.96 5.49
C ASN A 20 -10.70 -30.41 5.70
N GLU A 21 -10.96 -31.69 6.06
CA GLU A 21 -12.31 -32.21 6.34
C GLU A 21 -12.89 -31.66 7.65
N THR A 22 -12.05 -31.48 8.69
CA THR A 22 -12.53 -31.01 10.01
C THR A 22 -12.77 -29.49 10.05
N GLN A 23 -12.10 -28.72 9.20
CA GLN A 23 -12.27 -27.26 9.16
C GLN A 23 -13.47 -26.80 8.31
N GLY A 24 -14.18 -27.75 7.65
CA GLY A 24 -15.40 -27.41 6.91
C GLY A 24 -15.15 -26.26 5.90
N PHE A 25 -14.05 -26.34 5.15
CA PHE A 25 -13.82 -25.41 4.04
C PHE A 25 -15.02 -25.56 3.10
N LYS A 26 -15.99 -24.67 3.24
CA LYS A 26 -16.86 -24.35 2.14
C LYS A 26 -15.90 -23.88 1.05
N ASP A 27 -15.84 -24.59 -0.06
CA ASP A 27 -15.23 -24.13 -1.30
C ASP A 27 -15.97 -22.88 -1.78
N THR A 28 -15.79 -21.80 -1.04
CA THR A 28 -16.12 -20.48 -1.55
C THR A 28 -14.98 -20.19 -2.48
N ILE A 29 -15.19 -20.45 -3.78
CA ILE A 29 -14.32 -19.96 -4.83
C ILE A 29 -14.35 -18.45 -4.69
N VAL A 30 -13.35 -17.90 -4.00
CA VAL A 30 -13.19 -16.47 -3.88
C VAL A 30 -12.63 -16.00 -5.20
N GLU A 31 -13.52 -15.52 -6.06
CA GLU A 31 -13.07 -14.85 -7.28
C GLU A 31 -12.27 -13.62 -6.89
N LEU A 32 -11.02 -13.56 -7.34
CA LEU A 32 -10.20 -12.35 -7.23
C LEU A 32 -10.93 -11.19 -7.94
N PRO A 33 -10.88 -9.97 -7.39
CA PRO A 33 -11.56 -8.84 -7.97
C PRO A 33 -11.10 -8.59 -9.40
N LYS A 34 -12.04 -8.44 -10.33
CA LYS A 34 -11.77 -8.04 -11.71
C LYS A 34 -11.87 -6.52 -11.79
N PHE A 35 -10.84 -5.89 -12.30
CA PHE A 35 -10.81 -4.44 -12.48
C PHE A 35 -11.04 -4.07 -13.93
N VAL A 36 -11.75 -2.97 -14.16
CA VAL A 36 -11.92 -2.36 -15.49
C VAL A 36 -10.96 -1.19 -15.65
N ASP A 37 -10.57 -0.91 -16.88
CA ASP A 37 -9.72 0.23 -17.19
C ASP A 37 -10.40 1.54 -16.83
N LYS A 38 -9.61 2.49 -16.35
CA LYS A 38 -10.04 3.82 -15.96
C LYS A 38 -9.14 4.87 -16.60
N ASP A 39 -9.77 5.92 -17.08
CA ASP A 39 -9.03 7.08 -17.59
C ASP A 39 -8.50 7.91 -16.43
N LEU A 40 -7.28 8.41 -16.59
CA LEU A 40 -6.75 9.47 -15.72
C LEU A 40 -7.48 10.79 -15.97
N PRO A 41 -7.43 11.74 -15.04
CA PRO A 41 -7.94 13.10 -15.27
C PRO A 41 -7.45 13.67 -16.61
N GLU A 42 -8.33 14.39 -17.30
CA GLU A 42 -8.08 14.90 -18.65
C GLU A 42 -6.71 15.58 -18.77
N GLY A 43 -5.94 15.19 -19.78
CA GLY A 43 -4.61 15.74 -20.06
C GLY A 43 -3.52 15.36 -19.07
N ALA A 44 -3.79 14.43 -18.14
CA ALA A 44 -2.78 13.94 -17.22
C ALA A 44 -1.66 13.21 -17.96
N ARG A 45 -0.41 13.55 -17.64
CA ARG A 45 0.81 12.93 -18.17
C ARG A 45 1.80 12.62 -17.08
N PRO A 46 2.70 11.66 -17.28
CA PRO A 46 3.79 11.38 -16.35
C PRO A 46 4.63 12.64 -16.07
N ILE A 47 4.92 12.90 -14.81
CA ILE A 47 5.82 14.01 -14.43
C ILE A 47 7.23 13.79 -14.99
N SER A 48 7.65 12.53 -15.17
CA SER A 48 8.93 12.17 -15.81
C SER A 48 9.04 12.64 -17.26
N ALA A 49 7.90 12.82 -17.96
CA ALA A 49 7.84 13.36 -19.34
C ALA A 49 7.93 14.89 -19.37
N TRP A 50 8.67 15.48 -18.48
CA TRP A 50 8.75 16.93 -18.28
C TRP A 50 9.22 17.72 -19.49
N ALA A 51 9.93 17.13 -20.43
CA ALA A 51 10.29 17.76 -21.70
C ALA A 51 9.04 18.17 -22.49
N ASP A 52 7.95 17.42 -22.38
CA ASP A 52 6.66 17.72 -23.02
C ASP A 52 5.98 18.93 -22.37
N TRP A 53 6.16 19.12 -21.07
CA TRP A 53 5.60 20.26 -20.33
C TRP A 53 6.26 21.59 -20.74
N LYS A 54 7.59 21.55 -21.02
CA LYS A 54 8.30 22.72 -21.56
C LYS A 54 7.77 23.16 -22.92
N ALA A 55 7.32 22.22 -23.73
CA ALA A 55 6.74 22.56 -25.05
C ALA A 55 5.36 23.22 -24.94
N LEU A 56 4.62 22.93 -23.83
CA LEU A 56 3.32 23.54 -23.56
C LEU A 56 3.43 24.97 -22.96
N GLU A 57 4.53 25.27 -22.27
CA GLU A 57 4.79 26.54 -21.61
C GLU A 57 6.14 27.13 -22.07
N PRO A 58 6.16 27.86 -23.21
CA PRO A 58 7.40 28.43 -23.75
C PRO A 58 8.10 29.42 -22.81
N SER A 59 7.34 30.07 -21.91
CA SER A 59 7.83 31.03 -20.92
C SER A 59 8.49 30.44 -19.68
N GLY A 60 8.41 29.11 -19.50
CA GLY A 60 8.94 28.41 -18.33
C GLY A 60 8.06 27.24 -17.89
N MET A 61 8.36 26.70 -16.70
CA MET A 61 7.54 25.67 -16.07
C MET A 61 6.29 26.30 -15.44
N ASP A 62 5.12 25.65 -15.59
CA ASP A 62 3.87 26.07 -14.92
C ASP A 62 4.09 26.16 -13.40
N GLU A 63 3.68 27.28 -12.80
CA GLU A 63 3.85 27.53 -11.35
C GLU A 63 3.14 26.47 -10.48
N ASN A 64 2.04 25.87 -10.96
CA ASN A 64 1.35 24.82 -10.22
C ASN A 64 2.14 23.50 -10.29
N LEU A 65 2.77 23.22 -11.43
CA LEU A 65 3.68 22.06 -11.53
C LEU A 65 4.86 22.24 -10.57
N VAL A 66 5.43 23.43 -10.46
CA VAL A 66 6.51 23.73 -9.49
C VAL A 66 6.05 23.40 -8.08
N LYS A 67 4.86 23.84 -7.67
CA LYS A 67 4.29 23.54 -6.34
C LYS A 67 4.11 22.02 -6.11
N VAL A 68 3.68 21.30 -7.15
CA VAL A 68 3.56 19.83 -7.08
C VAL A 68 4.92 19.18 -6.87
N LEU A 69 5.96 19.62 -7.59
CA LEU A 69 7.32 19.11 -7.45
C LEU A 69 7.93 19.44 -6.07
N GLU A 70 7.67 20.66 -5.56
CA GLU A 70 8.08 21.04 -4.19
C GLU A 70 7.39 20.15 -3.15
N TYR A 71 6.09 19.89 -3.30
CA TYR A 71 5.37 18.98 -2.43
C TYR A 71 5.96 17.57 -2.47
N MET A 72 6.25 17.03 -3.66
CA MET A 72 6.91 15.73 -3.81
C MET A 72 8.27 15.70 -3.08
N LYS A 73 9.06 16.78 -3.24
CA LYS A 73 10.35 16.92 -2.53
C LYS A 73 10.17 16.92 -1.02
N THR A 74 9.20 17.64 -0.48
CA THR A 74 8.95 17.66 0.99
C THR A 74 8.51 16.30 1.52
N ARG A 75 7.84 15.49 0.69
CA ARG A 75 7.41 14.13 1.01
C ARG A 75 8.43 13.05 0.66
N GLN A 76 9.61 13.44 0.14
CA GLN A 76 10.64 12.52 -0.37
C GLN A 76 10.09 11.49 -1.37
N LEU A 77 9.18 11.92 -2.24
CA LEU A 77 8.62 11.14 -3.32
C LEU A 77 9.37 11.44 -4.61
N TYR A 78 10.02 10.44 -5.18
CA TYR A 78 10.83 10.63 -6.39
C TYR A 78 10.13 10.01 -7.61
N ILE A 79 10.40 10.57 -8.78
CA ILE A 79 9.85 10.08 -10.06
C ILE A 79 10.28 8.66 -10.40
N ASP A 80 11.39 8.19 -9.83
CA ASP A 80 11.91 6.83 -10.01
C ASP A 80 11.20 5.83 -9.08
N ASP A 81 10.58 6.29 -7.98
CA ASP A 81 9.86 5.42 -7.04
C ASP A 81 8.48 5.03 -7.57
N TYR A 82 7.82 5.95 -8.30
CA TYR A 82 6.49 5.73 -8.82
C TYR A 82 6.19 6.64 -10.02
N ASN A 83 5.34 6.17 -10.95
CA ASN A 83 4.93 6.94 -12.12
C ASN A 83 3.84 7.97 -11.79
N PHE A 84 4.24 9.06 -11.12
CA PHE A 84 3.36 10.17 -10.78
C PHE A 84 2.94 10.95 -12.02
N HIS A 85 1.72 11.48 -12.00
CA HIS A 85 1.15 12.27 -13.09
C HIS A 85 0.73 13.66 -12.62
N TRP A 86 0.61 14.54 -13.59
CA TRP A 86 0.08 15.90 -13.40
C TRP A 86 -0.63 16.37 -14.67
N THR A 87 -1.54 17.36 -14.51
CA THR A 87 -2.24 18.06 -15.61
C THR A 87 -2.46 19.54 -15.28
N PRO A 88 -2.34 20.44 -16.27
CA PRO A 88 -2.67 21.86 -16.08
C PRO A 88 -4.18 22.15 -16.03
N LYS A 89 -5.03 21.13 -16.20
CA LYS A 89 -6.49 21.30 -16.25
C LYS A 89 -7.05 21.83 -14.93
N LEU A 90 -8.03 22.72 -15.05
CA LEU A 90 -8.73 23.30 -13.91
C LEU A 90 -9.31 22.19 -13.01
N GLY A 91 -9.13 22.35 -11.70
CA GLY A 91 -9.55 21.35 -10.70
C GLY A 91 -8.48 20.30 -10.37
N TYR A 92 -7.46 20.13 -11.22
CA TYR A 92 -6.36 19.17 -11.01
C TYR A 92 -4.96 19.81 -11.03
N LYS A 93 -4.81 21.05 -11.50
CA LYS A 93 -3.52 21.71 -11.67
C LYS A 93 -2.69 21.86 -10.37
N ASP A 94 -3.36 21.89 -9.22
CA ASP A 94 -2.74 21.95 -7.88
C ASP A 94 -2.74 20.59 -7.17
N ARG A 95 -2.71 19.48 -7.94
CA ARG A 95 -2.77 18.12 -7.41
C ARG A 95 -1.68 17.23 -7.98
N LEU A 96 -1.12 16.42 -7.10
CA LEU A 96 -0.30 15.26 -7.48
C LEU A 96 -1.22 14.08 -7.77
N ILE A 97 -1.17 13.55 -8.99
CA ILE A 97 -1.98 12.42 -9.42
C ILE A 97 -1.16 11.14 -9.27
N VAL A 98 -1.73 10.18 -8.57
CA VAL A 98 -1.16 8.84 -8.33
C VAL A 98 -2.06 7.83 -9.04
N PRO A 99 -1.67 7.31 -10.22
CA PRO A 99 -2.42 6.26 -10.90
C PRO A 99 -2.45 4.97 -10.08
N PHE A 100 -3.53 4.22 -10.20
CA PHE A 100 -3.67 2.89 -9.65
C PHE A 100 -3.47 1.89 -10.76
N TYR A 101 -2.42 1.08 -10.65
CA TYR A 101 -2.06 0.12 -11.67
C TYR A 101 -2.48 -1.29 -11.27
N HIS A 102 -2.88 -2.07 -12.27
CA HIS A 102 -3.13 -3.49 -12.13
C HIS A 102 -2.48 -4.24 -13.28
N LYS A 103 -1.87 -5.37 -12.95
CA LYS A 103 -1.24 -6.27 -13.90
C LYS A 103 -1.82 -7.67 -13.70
N GLU A 104 -2.46 -8.21 -14.71
CA GLU A 104 -2.82 -9.62 -14.76
C GLU A 104 -1.61 -10.44 -15.25
N TYR A 105 -1.62 -11.75 -14.98
CA TYR A 105 -0.57 -12.65 -15.45
C TYR A 105 -0.41 -12.53 -16.97
N ASP A 106 0.84 -12.32 -17.43
CA ASP A 106 1.22 -12.13 -18.85
C ASP A 106 0.56 -10.94 -19.59
N SER A 107 -0.07 -9.99 -18.87
CA SER A 107 -0.63 -8.79 -19.47
C SER A 107 0.27 -7.56 -19.28
N GLU A 108 -0.01 -6.50 -20.06
CA GLU A 108 0.56 -5.18 -19.79
C GLU A 108 -0.08 -4.56 -18.54
N ARG A 109 0.68 -3.70 -17.88
CA ARG A 109 0.22 -2.92 -16.74
C ARG A 109 -0.79 -1.87 -17.21
N ARG A 110 -2.01 -1.87 -16.66
CA ARG A 110 -3.09 -0.95 -17.03
C ARG A 110 -3.54 -0.10 -15.85
N VAL A 111 -4.10 1.07 -16.14
CA VAL A 111 -4.67 1.97 -15.12
C VAL A 111 -6.08 1.52 -14.78
N VAL A 112 -6.35 1.29 -13.49
CA VAL A 112 -7.66 0.86 -12.99
C VAL A 112 -8.27 1.85 -11.99
N GLY A 113 -7.65 3.00 -11.80
CA GLY A 113 -8.10 4.06 -10.91
C GLY A 113 -6.99 5.07 -10.65
N TRP A 114 -7.26 6.01 -9.79
CA TRP A 114 -6.30 7.04 -9.39
C TRP A 114 -6.74 7.76 -8.12
N THR A 115 -5.76 8.43 -7.49
CA THR A 115 -6.03 9.47 -6.50
C THR A 115 -5.26 10.73 -6.86
N ALA A 116 -5.84 11.89 -6.57
CA ALA A 116 -5.26 13.22 -6.84
C ALA A 116 -5.19 14.02 -5.54
N ARG A 117 -3.99 14.07 -4.95
CA ARG A 117 -3.70 14.78 -3.70
C ARG A 117 -3.51 16.25 -3.96
N LYS A 118 -4.28 17.10 -3.29
CA LYS A 118 -4.09 18.56 -3.31
C LYS A 118 -2.80 18.92 -2.57
N VAL A 119 -1.94 19.72 -3.19
CA VAL A 119 -0.60 20.04 -2.66
C VAL A 119 -0.58 21.32 -1.81
N ASN A 120 -1.67 22.09 -1.84
CA ASN A 120 -1.87 23.27 -1.02
C ASN A 120 -3.01 23.07 0.01
N ASP A 121 -3.21 24.04 0.89
CA ASP A 121 -4.32 24.06 1.83
C ASP A 121 -5.63 24.28 1.07
N GLY A 122 -6.48 23.28 1.07
CA GLY A 122 -7.78 23.37 0.41
C GLY A 122 -8.52 22.04 0.38
N SER A 123 -9.83 22.13 0.20
CA SER A 123 -10.74 20.98 0.17
C SER A 123 -11.29 20.76 -1.25
N PRO A 124 -11.56 19.50 -1.65
CA PRO A 124 -11.20 18.28 -0.93
C PRO A 124 -9.70 17.98 -0.99
N LYS A 125 -9.15 17.41 0.09
CA LYS A 125 -7.74 17.03 0.19
C LYS A 125 -7.37 15.97 -0.84
N TYR A 126 -8.25 15.01 -1.07
CA TYR A 126 -8.13 13.98 -2.09
C TYR A 126 -9.34 13.95 -3.00
N MET A 127 -9.11 13.67 -4.28
CA MET A 127 -10.11 13.24 -5.25
C MET A 127 -9.66 11.88 -5.77
N SER A 128 -10.56 10.90 -5.78
CA SER A 128 -10.13 9.52 -6.13
C SER A 128 -11.20 8.81 -6.95
N GLU A 129 -10.73 7.96 -7.86
CA GLU A 129 -11.52 6.95 -8.52
C GLU A 129 -10.93 5.59 -8.19
N GLN A 130 -11.57 4.87 -7.28
CA GLN A 130 -11.10 3.59 -6.75
C GLN A 130 -12.16 2.51 -6.97
N GLN A 131 -11.70 1.35 -7.41
CA GLN A 131 -12.58 0.18 -7.55
C GLN A 131 -12.58 -0.67 -6.28
N PRO A 132 -13.71 -1.30 -5.91
CA PRO A 132 -13.81 -2.15 -4.74
C PRO A 132 -12.76 -3.28 -4.76
N GLY A 133 -12.18 -3.58 -3.60
CA GLY A 133 -11.20 -4.65 -3.46
C GLY A 133 -9.80 -4.35 -3.99
N TYR A 134 -9.58 -3.16 -4.55
CA TYR A 134 -8.25 -2.79 -5.05
C TYR A 134 -7.24 -2.63 -3.89
N VAL A 135 -6.06 -3.20 -4.09
CA VAL A 135 -4.89 -3.04 -3.21
C VAL A 135 -3.82 -2.29 -3.99
N PHE A 136 -3.42 -1.13 -3.48
CA PHE A 136 -2.44 -0.27 -4.12
C PHE A 136 -1.04 -0.86 -4.06
N ASN A 137 -0.26 -0.68 -5.12
CA ASN A 137 1.17 -1.06 -5.23
C ASN A 137 1.44 -2.56 -5.08
N LEU A 138 0.47 -3.40 -5.40
CA LEU A 138 0.60 -4.86 -5.35
C LEU A 138 1.72 -5.36 -6.26
N ASP A 139 1.94 -4.69 -7.40
CA ASP A 139 2.97 -5.02 -8.38
C ASP A 139 4.40 -4.87 -7.84
N ALA A 140 4.61 -4.06 -6.78
CA ALA A 140 5.91 -3.91 -6.13
C ALA A 140 6.27 -5.11 -5.25
N GLN A 141 5.32 -6.04 -5.02
CA GLN A 141 5.51 -7.20 -4.17
C GLN A 141 6.21 -8.32 -4.93
N ASN A 142 7.54 -8.26 -4.99
CA ASN A 142 8.33 -9.32 -5.62
C ASN A 142 8.45 -10.56 -4.71
N TYR A 143 8.73 -11.72 -5.33
CA TYR A 143 8.81 -13.01 -4.62
C TYR A 143 10.05 -13.14 -3.70
N GLN A 144 11.05 -12.31 -3.83
CA GLN A 144 12.25 -12.35 -2.97
C GLN A 144 12.00 -11.76 -1.59
N ARG A 145 11.01 -10.86 -1.46
CA ARG A 145 10.65 -10.27 -0.18
C ARG A 145 9.76 -11.23 0.61
N ILE A 146 10.17 -11.57 1.83
CA ILE A 146 9.47 -12.54 2.70
C ILE A 146 8.30 -11.94 3.48
N PHE A 147 8.17 -10.61 3.53
CA PHE A 147 7.10 -9.88 4.20
C PHE A 147 6.42 -8.89 3.24
N CYS A 148 5.18 -8.58 3.54
CA CYS A 148 4.38 -7.53 2.90
C CYS A 148 4.01 -6.49 3.96
N ILE A 149 4.46 -5.24 3.77
CA ILE A 149 4.08 -4.11 4.63
C ILE A 149 2.76 -3.57 4.11
N VAL A 150 1.75 -3.49 4.97
CA VAL A 150 0.41 -2.96 4.68
C VAL A 150 0.24 -1.64 5.42
N VAL A 151 -0.16 -0.59 4.71
CA VAL A 151 -0.35 0.77 5.22
C VAL A 151 -1.69 1.35 4.74
N GLU A 152 -2.09 2.52 5.24
CA GLU A 152 -3.34 3.17 4.84
C GLU A 152 -3.20 3.89 3.50
N GLY A 153 -2.18 4.71 3.35
CA GLY A 153 -2.01 5.67 2.26
C GLY A 153 -1.05 5.24 1.14
N PRO A 154 -1.23 5.79 -0.07
CA PRO A 154 -0.36 5.44 -1.20
C PRO A 154 1.07 5.95 -1.02
N PHE A 155 1.28 7.10 -0.36
CA PHE A 155 2.63 7.65 -0.15
C PHE A 155 3.44 6.80 0.82
N ASP A 156 2.80 6.29 1.87
CA ASP A 156 3.40 5.36 2.80
C ASP A 156 3.85 4.07 2.10
N ALA A 157 2.95 3.52 1.26
CA ALA A 157 3.25 2.32 0.48
C ALA A 157 4.43 2.53 -0.48
N ILE A 158 4.46 3.66 -1.20
CA ILE A 158 5.56 4.00 -2.12
C ILE A 158 6.87 4.12 -1.34
N SER A 159 6.85 4.77 -0.17
CA SER A 159 8.05 5.04 0.63
C SER A 159 8.80 3.79 1.09
N VAL A 160 8.11 2.65 1.21
CA VAL A 160 8.69 1.39 1.72
C VAL A 160 8.48 0.18 0.80
N ASP A 161 8.03 0.37 -0.44
CA ASP A 161 7.55 -0.68 -1.36
C ASP A 161 6.51 -1.60 -0.69
N GLY A 162 5.65 -1.02 0.12
CA GLY A 162 4.52 -1.69 0.74
C GLY A 162 3.30 -1.68 -0.17
N VAL A 163 2.16 -2.13 0.37
CA VAL A 163 0.83 -2.02 -0.25
C VAL A 163 -0.05 -1.11 0.58
N ALA A 164 -1.02 -0.43 -0.06
CA ALA A 164 -1.98 0.40 0.67
C ALA A 164 -3.43 -0.07 0.47
N LEU A 165 -4.20 0.08 1.55
CA LEU A 165 -5.63 -0.23 1.58
C LEU A 165 -6.48 0.88 0.95
N LEU A 166 -5.97 2.10 0.94
CA LEU A 166 -6.64 3.32 0.45
C LEU A 166 -7.96 3.62 1.20
N GLY A 167 -8.03 3.26 2.45
CA GLY A 167 -9.19 3.46 3.31
C GLY A 167 -8.91 3.06 4.75
N SER A 168 -9.89 3.31 5.62
CA SER A 168 -9.80 3.11 7.08
C SER A 168 -10.25 1.71 7.54
N GLU A 169 -10.38 0.76 6.63
CA GLU A 169 -10.74 -0.62 6.93
C GLU A 169 -10.18 -1.60 5.90
N VAL A 170 -9.91 -2.82 6.31
CA VAL A 170 -9.54 -3.92 5.43
C VAL A 170 -10.80 -4.56 4.89
N LYS A 171 -10.99 -4.54 3.57
CA LYS A 171 -12.09 -5.24 2.92
C LYS A 171 -11.73 -6.72 2.71
N ASP A 172 -12.71 -7.62 2.76
CA ASP A 172 -12.49 -9.06 2.60
C ASP A 172 -11.68 -9.41 1.34
N GLN A 173 -12.02 -8.80 0.20
CA GLN A 173 -11.28 -9.00 -1.05
C GLN A 173 -9.83 -8.52 -0.99
N GLN A 174 -9.56 -7.43 -0.26
CA GLN A 174 -8.19 -6.94 -0.05
C GLN A 174 -7.41 -7.91 0.84
N ALA A 175 -8.01 -8.38 1.95
CA ALA A 175 -7.40 -9.36 2.84
C ALA A 175 -7.03 -10.65 2.08
N LEU A 176 -7.95 -11.15 1.26
CA LEU A 176 -7.71 -12.34 0.43
C LEU A 176 -6.57 -12.14 -0.57
N THR A 177 -6.55 -10.99 -1.25
CA THR A 177 -5.49 -10.66 -2.22
C THR A 177 -4.13 -10.55 -1.54
N ILE A 178 -4.05 -9.91 -0.37
CA ILE A 178 -2.82 -9.76 0.40
C ILE A 178 -2.35 -11.12 0.93
N ASN A 179 -3.24 -11.93 1.49
CA ASN A 179 -2.92 -13.27 1.98
C ASN A 179 -2.45 -14.22 0.87
N ALA A 180 -2.97 -14.07 -0.35
CA ALA A 180 -2.56 -14.85 -1.52
C ALA A 180 -1.09 -14.62 -1.93
N LEU A 181 -0.44 -13.54 -1.46
CA LEU A 181 0.99 -13.32 -1.64
C LEU A 181 1.87 -14.34 -0.92
N ASN A 182 1.33 -15.12 0.02
CA ASN A 182 2.07 -16.07 0.86
C ASN A 182 3.29 -15.46 1.56
N LYS A 183 3.15 -14.24 2.06
CA LYS A 183 4.17 -13.49 2.78
C LYS A 183 3.75 -13.27 4.23
N LYS A 184 4.71 -13.01 5.11
CA LYS A 184 4.38 -12.47 6.42
C LYS A 184 3.78 -11.06 6.23
N VAL A 185 2.51 -10.89 6.56
CA VAL A 185 1.81 -9.61 6.47
C VAL A 185 2.09 -8.80 7.72
N ILE A 186 2.52 -7.55 7.55
CA ILE A 186 2.82 -6.62 8.64
C ILE A 186 2.01 -5.35 8.42
N LEU A 187 0.95 -5.14 9.18
CA LEU A 187 0.22 -3.88 9.18
C LEU A 187 1.00 -2.82 9.97
N VAL A 188 1.09 -1.62 9.43
CA VAL A 188 1.61 -0.43 10.13
C VAL A 188 0.49 0.59 10.18
N PRO A 189 -0.19 0.74 11.33
CA PRO A 189 -1.31 1.67 11.45
C PRO A 189 -0.82 3.11 11.60
N ASP A 190 -1.54 4.08 11.04
CA ASP A 190 -1.35 5.50 11.34
C ASP A 190 -1.65 5.77 12.83
N ARG A 191 -1.09 6.83 13.40
CA ARG A 191 -1.32 7.20 14.82
C ARG A 191 -2.63 8.01 14.95
N ASP A 192 -3.75 7.37 14.63
CA ASP A 192 -5.08 7.96 14.77
C ASP A 192 -6.16 6.88 15.01
N ASP A 193 -7.42 7.31 15.13
CA ASP A 193 -8.56 6.42 15.38
C ASP A 193 -8.80 5.40 14.25
N ASN A 194 -8.42 5.72 13.01
CA ASN A 194 -8.56 4.81 11.88
C ASN A 194 -7.49 3.71 11.96
N GLY A 195 -6.25 4.10 12.25
CA GLY A 195 -5.17 3.13 12.46
C GLY A 195 -5.46 2.19 13.63
N TYR A 196 -6.12 2.66 14.71
CA TYR A 196 -6.56 1.79 15.79
C TYR A 196 -7.54 0.71 15.31
N LYS A 197 -8.54 1.07 14.49
CA LYS A 197 -9.50 0.12 13.91
C LYS A 197 -8.82 -0.90 12.99
N LEU A 198 -7.89 -0.42 12.16
CA LEU A 198 -7.11 -1.29 11.28
C LEU A 198 -6.24 -2.28 12.06
N MET A 199 -5.67 -1.85 13.18
CA MET A 199 -4.92 -2.74 14.07
C MET A 199 -5.82 -3.86 14.62
N GLU A 200 -7.05 -3.56 15.06
CA GLU A 200 -7.98 -4.58 15.53
C GLU A 200 -8.35 -5.57 14.42
N GLN A 201 -8.65 -5.09 13.22
CA GLN A 201 -8.89 -5.96 12.06
C GLN A 201 -7.67 -6.83 11.71
N ALA A 202 -6.46 -6.29 11.81
CA ALA A 202 -5.24 -7.07 11.58
C ALA A 202 -5.09 -8.22 12.57
N ILE A 203 -5.45 -8.02 13.85
CA ILE A 203 -5.47 -9.08 14.87
C ILE A 203 -6.47 -10.17 14.47
N GLU A 204 -7.70 -9.80 14.06
CA GLU A 204 -8.73 -10.74 13.62
C GLU A 204 -8.30 -11.55 12.38
N LEU A 205 -7.55 -10.93 11.46
CA LEU A 205 -7.01 -11.56 10.26
C LEU A 205 -5.75 -12.41 10.52
N GLY A 206 -5.21 -12.41 11.76
CA GLY A 206 -3.97 -13.10 12.09
C GLY A 206 -2.72 -12.43 11.48
N TRP A 207 -2.80 -11.15 11.11
CA TRP A 207 -1.67 -10.38 10.62
C TRP A 207 -0.80 -9.89 11.78
N SER A 208 0.48 -9.72 11.50
CA SER A 208 1.39 -9.04 12.40
C SER A 208 1.16 -7.53 12.36
N VAL A 209 1.47 -6.84 13.46
CA VAL A 209 1.37 -5.37 13.54
C VAL A 209 2.71 -4.80 13.96
N SER A 210 3.13 -3.73 13.30
CA SER A 210 4.35 -3.01 13.66
C SER A 210 4.01 -1.60 14.13
N MET A 211 4.47 -1.27 15.33
CA MET A 211 4.33 0.04 15.98
C MET A 211 5.69 0.43 16.57
N PRO A 212 6.62 0.97 15.75
CA PRO A 212 7.97 1.32 16.21
C PRO A 212 7.98 2.46 17.23
N ASP A 213 9.03 2.53 18.02
CA ASP A 213 9.25 3.63 18.97
C ASP A 213 9.76 4.88 18.24
N TRP A 214 8.94 5.44 17.34
CA TRP A 214 9.22 6.70 16.68
C TRP A 214 8.80 7.89 17.54
N ASP A 215 9.35 9.06 17.28
CA ASP A 215 8.98 10.30 17.96
C ASP A 215 7.49 10.62 17.78
N GLU A 216 6.92 11.39 18.70
CA GLU A 216 5.47 11.68 18.74
C GLU A 216 4.97 12.47 17.52
N ASP A 217 5.84 13.23 16.86
CA ASP A 217 5.54 14.01 15.66
C ASP A 217 5.46 13.15 14.37
N VAL A 218 5.93 11.88 14.43
CA VAL A 218 5.88 10.93 13.32
C VAL A 218 4.56 10.15 13.37
N LYS A 219 3.66 10.42 12.45
CA LYS A 219 2.29 9.88 12.46
C LYS A 219 2.09 8.68 11.55
N ASP A 220 2.83 8.63 10.46
CA ASP A 220 2.71 7.63 9.40
C ASP A 220 4.11 7.17 8.92
N VAL A 221 4.12 6.21 7.99
CA VAL A 221 5.36 5.64 7.45
C VAL A 221 6.13 6.66 6.59
N ASN A 222 5.42 7.51 5.83
CA ASN A 222 6.08 8.52 5.02
C ASN A 222 6.76 9.58 5.91
N ASP A 223 6.12 10.02 6.99
CA ASP A 223 6.75 10.91 8.00
C ASP A 223 8.01 10.29 8.59
N ALA A 224 7.99 8.97 8.89
CA ALA A 224 9.16 8.25 9.38
C ALA A 224 10.31 8.22 8.34
N VAL A 225 9.98 7.99 7.07
CA VAL A 225 10.99 8.02 5.99
C VAL A 225 11.58 9.41 5.82
N ILE A 226 10.78 10.47 5.91
CA ILE A 226 11.24 11.85 5.84
C ILE A 226 12.21 12.14 6.99
N LYS A 227 11.89 11.70 8.20
CA LYS A 227 12.64 12.02 9.41
C LYS A 227 13.90 11.18 9.60
N TYR A 228 13.79 9.88 9.36
CA TYR A 228 14.84 8.91 9.70
C TYR A 228 15.53 8.28 8.49
N GLY A 229 14.95 8.45 7.31
CA GLY A 229 15.39 7.78 6.10
C GLY A 229 14.80 6.37 5.92
N ARG A 230 14.71 5.95 4.66
CA ARG A 230 14.02 4.71 4.26
C ARG A 230 14.59 3.45 4.91
N MET A 231 15.92 3.30 4.96
CA MET A 231 16.56 2.09 5.50
C MET A 231 16.31 1.91 7.01
N TYR A 232 16.41 3.00 7.76
CA TYR A 232 16.12 2.99 9.20
C TYR A 232 14.64 2.68 9.45
N THR A 233 13.74 3.30 8.68
CA THR A 233 12.30 3.04 8.78
C THR A 233 11.98 1.58 8.51
N LEU A 234 12.49 1.00 7.42
CA LEU A 234 12.29 -0.43 7.12
C LEU A 234 12.83 -1.34 8.24
N HIS A 235 14.01 -1.04 8.76
CA HIS A 235 14.59 -1.81 9.87
C HIS A 235 13.69 -1.75 11.11
N THR A 236 13.22 -0.56 11.50
CA THR A 236 12.36 -0.41 12.68
C THR A 236 11.00 -1.05 12.50
N LEU A 237 10.41 -0.99 11.29
CA LEU A 237 9.16 -1.67 10.97
C LEU A 237 9.26 -3.19 11.18
N VAL A 238 10.31 -3.80 10.66
CA VAL A 238 10.51 -5.26 10.78
C VAL A 238 10.86 -5.66 12.21
N SER A 239 11.74 -4.91 12.88
CA SER A 239 12.20 -5.23 14.25
C SER A 239 11.15 -4.99 15.34
N SER A 240 10.17 -4.11 15.08
CA SER A 240 9.08 -3.79 16.02
C SER A 240 7.80 -4.57 15.75
N THR A 241 7.88 -5.60 14.89
CA THR A 241 6.72 -6.43 14.53
C THR A 241 6.34 -7.34 15.69
N GLU A 242 5.05 -7.32 16.04
CA GLU A 242 4.44 -8.19 17.03
C GLU A 242 3.41 -9.11 16.38
N ASP A 243 3.44 -10.39 16.79
CA ASP A 243 2.64 -11.46 16.16
C ASP A 243 1.49 -11.96 17.05
N THR A 244 1.40 -11.51 18.29
CA THR A 244 0.39 -11.96 19.24
C THR A 244 -0.51 -10.81 19.69
N GLU A 245 -1.82 -11.08 19.78
CA GLU A 245 -2.81 -10.10 20.22
C GLU A 245 -2.39 -9.36 21.51
N LEU A 246 -1.92 -10.11 22.53
CA LEU A 246 -1.50 -9.52 23.80
C LEU A 246 -0.38 -8.50 23.63
N LYS A 247 0.66 -8.82 22.84
CA LYS A 247 1.79 -7.91 22.61
C LYS A 247 1.37 -6.71 21.77
N ILE A 248 0.55 -6.93 20.74
CA ILE A 248 0.00 -5.86 19.91
C ILE A 248 -0.79 -4.89 20.80
N LYS A 249 -1.72 -5.38 21.63
CA LYS A 249 -2.52 -4.55 22.55
C LYS A 249 -1.69 -3.84 23.63
N LEU A 250 -0.59 -4.43 24.07
CA LEU A 250 0.33 -3.74 24.98
C LEU A 250 1.06 -2.58 24.30
N ARG A 251 1.51 -2.81 23.09
CA ARG A 251 2.23 -1.80 22.30
C ARG A 251 1.32 -0.66 21.84
N SER A 252 0.08 -0.97 21.52
CA SER A 252 -0.92 0.01 21.05
C SER A 252 -1.20 1.11 22.08
N LYS A 253 -1.10 0.82 23.38
CA LYS A 253 -1.27 1.82 24.44
C LYS A 253 -0.26 2.96 24.36
N LYS A 254 0.95 2.67 23.89
CA LYS A 254 2.00 3.70 23.68
C LYS A 254 1.85 4.35 22.30
N TRP A 255 1.36 3.61 21.32
CA TRP A 255 1.26 4.09 19.95
C TRP A 255 0.11 5.10 19.76
N PHE A 256 -1.04 4.82 20.36
CA PHE A 256 -2.26 5.62 20.23
C PHE A 256 -2.55 6.50 21.48
N GLY A 257 -1.86 6.32 22.59
CA GLY A 257 -2.02 7.09 23.83
C GLY A 257 -1.10 8.23 23.86
#